data_4c7de6dd477430a1eb16cc09447431f9
#
_entry.id   4c7de6dd477430a1eb16cc09447431f9
#
_cell.length_a   1.000
_cell.length_b   1.000
_cell.length_c   1.000
_cell.angle_alpha   90.00
_cell.angle_beta   90.00
_cell.angle_gamma   90.00
#
_symmetry.space_group_name_H-M   'P 1'
#
loop_
_entity.id
_entity.type
_entity.pdbx_description
1 polymer ?
#
loop_
_entity_poly.entity_id
_entity_poly.type
_entity_poly.pdbx_seq_one_letter_code
_entity_poly.pdbx_strand_id
1 'polypeptide(L)'
;MRSARETVEQFWDALYRRDFDAVASFFGPESTYTDVATPPEDLAVGPAQVVDRLKLGIARLEHYGHTPVLMISEGDVVVTEHIENWRWHTGETISFPFTSVHEVSDGIIRRWTDYWDLQTLLGAAPAWWIEEIAAGYV
;
A
#
# COMPACT_ATOMS: atom_id res chain seq x y z
N MET A 1 1.13 12.68 -21.23
CA MET A 1 1.23 12.49 -19.78
C MET A 1 0.09 11.59 -19.29
N ARG A 2 0.38 10.70 -18.36
CA ARG A 2 -0.65 9.82 -17.78
C ARG A 2 -1.71 10.62 -17.03
N SER A 3 -2.97 10.21 -17.14
CA SER A 3 -4.02 10.71 -16.28
C SER A 3 -3.80 10.24 -14.84
N ALA A 4 -4.53 10.82 -13.88
CA ALA A 4 -4.47 10.35 -12.50
C ALA A 4 -4.86 8.87 -12.40
N ARG A 5 -5.93 8.47 -13.08
CA ARG A 5 -6.38 7.08 -13.12
C ARG A 5 -5.33 6.14 -13.69
N GLU A 6 -4.76 6.49 -14.84
CA GLU A 6 -3.71 5.67 -15.45
C GLU A 6 -2.48 5.54 -14.54
N THR A 7 -2.10 6.62 -13.87
CA THR A 7 -1.00 6.60 -12.90
C THR A 7 -1.25 5.57 -11.80
N VAL A 8 -2.45 5.59 -11.22
CA VAL A 8 -2.80 4.65 -10.13
C VAL A 8 -2.89 3.21 -10.63
N GLU A 9 -3.45 2.99 -11.83
CA GLU A 9 -3.50 1.66 -12.42
C GLU A 9 -2.10 1.07 -12.62
N GLN A 10 -1.17 1.87 -13.15
CA GLN A 10 0.22 1.45 -13.34
C GLN A 10 0.95 1.28 -12.00
N PHE A 11 0.65 2.12 -11.02
CA PHE A 11 1.18 1.97 -9.66
C PHE A 11 0.74 0.65 -9.03
N TRP A 12 -0.55 0.30 -9.10
CA TRP A 12 -1.04 -0.98 -8.59
C TRP A 12 -0.34 -2.15 -9.25
N ASP A 13 -0.15 -2.10 -10.57
CA ASP A 13 0.55 -3.16 -11.29
C ASP A 13 1.99 -3.34 -10.77
N ALA A 14 2.72 -2.25 -10.60
CA ALA A 14 4.08 -2.30 -10.06
C ALA A 14 4.10 -2.83 -8.61
N LEU A 15 3.18 -2.35 -7.76
CA LEU A 15 3.13 -2.75 -6.35
C LEU A 15 2.85 -4.24 -6.19
N TYR A 16 1.85 -4.76 -6.90
CA TYR A 16 1.49 -6.19 -6.75
C TYR A 16 2.48 -7.14 -7.43
N ARG A 17 3.36 -6.64 -8.29
CA ARG A 17 4.56 -7.36 -8.74
C ARG A 17 5.72 -7.22 -7.76
N ARG A 18 5.59 -6.38 -6.76
CA ARG A 18 6.65 -6.02 -5.82
C ARG A 18 7.91 -5.51 -6.52
N ASP A 19 7.70 -4.76 -7.61
CA ASP A 19 8.77 -4.04 -8.30
C ASP A 19 9.00 -2.71 -7.59
N PHE A 20 9.77 -2.75 -6.52
CA PHE A 20 9.94 -1.60 -5.64
C PHE A 20 10.67 -0.43 -6.30
N ASP A 21 11.52 -0.67 -7.29
CA ASP A 21 12.13 0.42 -8.06
C ASP A 21 11.08 1.16 -8.89
N ALA A 22 10.20 0.41 -9.56
CA ALA A 22 9.09 1.00 -10.29
C ALA A 22 8.12 1.74 -9.35
N VAL A 23 7.81 1.15 -8.20
CA VAL A 23 6.98 1.79 -7.16
C VAL A 23 7.57 3.14 -6.75
N ALA A 24 8.86 3.18 -6.44
CA ALA A 24 9.53 4.42 -6.03
C ALA A 24 9.39 5.54 -7.07
N SER A 25 9.36 5.19 -8.37
CA SER A 25 9.26 6.17 -9.45
C SER A 25 7.94 6.93 -9.49
N PHE A 26 6.90 6.44 -8.80
CA PHE A 26 5.60 7.12 -8.75
C PHE A 26 5.54 8.23 -7.69
N PHE A 27 6.57 8.38 -6.85
CA PHE A 27 6.56 9.31 -5.72
C PHE A 27 7.65 10.37 -5.89
N GLY A 28 7.34 11.58 -5.43
CA GLY A 28 8.29 12.69 -5.37
C GLY A 28 8.80 12.91 -3.93
N PRO A 29 9.75 13.85 -3.74
CA PRO A 29 10.37 14.08 -2.42
C PRO A 29 9.39 14.45 -1.30
N GLU A 30 8.25 15.07 -1.66
CA GLU A 30 7.25 15.53 -0.70
C GLU A 30 6.01 14.63 -0.67
N SER A 31 6.01 13.54 -1.43
CA SER A 31 4.90 12.60 -1.44
C SER A 31 4.74 11.93 -0.07
N THR A 32 3.49 11.67 0.32
CA THR A 32 3.20 11.05 1.61
C THR A 32 2.41 9.76 1.45
N TYR A 33 2.65 8.83 2.36
CA TYR A 33 1.88 7.58 2.47
C TYR A 33 1.51 7.34 3.92
N THR A 34 0.23 7.07 4.17
CA THR A 34 -0.32 6.83 5.49
C THR A 34 -1.28 5.64 5.46
N ASP A 35 -1.12 4.75 6.44
CA ASP A 35 -2.14 3.75 6.77
C ASP A 35 -2.98 4.29 7.93
N VAL A 36 -4.28 4.43 7.75
CA VAL A 36 -5.15 4.95 8.82
C VAL A 36 -5.17 4.03 10.03
N ALA A 37 -4.91 2.74 9.83
CA ALA A 37 -4.82 1.75 10.89
C ALA A 37 -3.61 1.94 11.81
N THR A 38 -2.61 2.73 11.41
CA THR A 38 -1.41 3.02 12.21
C THR A 38 -1.46 4.45 12.77
N PRO A 39 -0.61 4.78 13.76
CA PRO A 39 -0.61 6.14 14.33
C PRO A 39 -0.28 7.21 13.28
N PRO A 40 -0.91 8.41 13.36
CA PRO A 40 -0.68 9.49 12.39
C PRO A 40 0.78 9.93 12.26
N GLU A 41 1.58 9.77 13.29
CA GLU A 41 3.02 10.09 13.28
C GLU A 41 3.85 9.14 12.42
N ASP A 42 3.29 7.99 12.01
CA ASP A 42 3.97 7.02 11.14
C ASP A 42 3.87 7.40 9.67
N LEU A 43 3.88 8.67 9.37
CA LEU A 43 3.82 9.17 8.01
C LEU A 43 5.12 8.88 7.26
N ALA A 44 5.02 8.19 6.12
CA ALA A 44 6.15 8.02 5.22
C ALA A 44 6.20 9.22 4.25
N VAL A 45 7.38 9.81 4.10
CA VAL A 45 7.59 10.97 3.22
C VAL A 45 8.72 10.67 2.23
N GLY A 46 8.42 10.80 0.96
CA GLY A 46 9.36 10.58 -0.13
C GLY A 46 9.48 9.11 -0.55
N PRO A 47 10.08 8.87 -1.74
CA PRO A 47 10.12 7.52 -2.33
C PRO A 47 10.78 6.47 -1.43
N ALA A 48 11.90 6.81 -0.80
CA ALA A 48 12.64 5.86 0.03
C ALA A 48 11.83 5.41 1.25
N GLN A 49 11.21 6.35 1.97
CA GLN A 49 10.40 6.02 3.13
C GLN A 49 9.13 5.23 2.77
N VAL A 50 8.50 5.59 1.64
CA VAL A 50 7.34 4.86 1.14
C VAL A 50 7.71 3.41 0.85
N VAL A 51 8.79 3.19 0.11
CA VAL A 51 9.27 1.85 -0.23
C VAL A 51 9.67 1.06 1.02
N ASP A 52 10.38 1.67 1.96
CA ASP A 52 10.78 1.01 3.21
C ASP A 52 9.54 0.55 4.00
N ARG A 53 8.52 1.40 4.09
CA ARG A 53 7.26 1.06 4.75
C ARG A 53 6.58 -0.13 4.07
N LEU A 54 6.51 -0.13 2.74
CA LEU A 54 5.92 -1.22 1.97
C LEU A 54 6.70 -2.51 2.14
N LYS A 55 8.02 -2.46 2.04
CA LYS A 55 8.88 -3.65 2.22
C LYS A 55 8.69 -4.27 3.59
N LEU A 56 8.57 -3.45 4.63
CA LEU A 56 8.34 -3.94 5.99
C LEU A 56 7.10 -4.85 6.04
N GLY A 57 6.00 -4.41 5.42
CA GLY A 57 4.74 -5.16 5.44
C GLY A 57 4.69 -6.34 4.48
N ILE A 58 5.17 -6.18 3.25
CA ILE A 58 4.83 -7.11 2.17
C ILE A 58 6.00 -7.84 1.52
N ALA A 59 7.25 -7.41 1.73
CA ALA A 59 8.39 -8.00 1.02
C ALA A 59 8.55 -9.50 1.31
N ARG A 60 8.20 -9.95 2.50
CA ARG A 60 8.38 -11.33 2.95
C ARG A 60 7.14 -12.20 2.81
N LEU A 61 6.06 -11.67 2.26
CA LEU A 61 4.87 -12.49 1.97
C LEU A 61 5.18 -13.49 0.87
N GLU A 62 4.74 -14.73 1.02
CA GLU A 62 4.85 -15.73 -0.03
C GLU A 62 3.97 -15.36 -1.22
N HIS A 63 2.74 -14.92 -0.95
CA HIS A 63 1.82 -14.40 -1.97
C HIS A 63 1.29 -13.03 -1.55
N TYR A 64 1.27 -12.10 -2.49
CA TYR A 64 0.73 -10.76 -2.32
C TYR A 64 -0.03 -10.38 -3.58
N GLY A 65 -1.32 -10.16 -3.45
CA GLY A 65 -2.17 -9.81 -4.58
C GLY A 65 -3.43 -9.08 -4.14
N HIS A 66 -4.21 -8.62 -5.11
CA HIS A 66 -5.49 -8.01 -4.81
C HIS A 66 -6.54 -8.30 -5.88
N THR A 67 -7.80 -8.15 -5.49
CA THR A 67 -8.95 -8.20 -6.36
C THR A 67 -9.59 -6.81 -6.36
N PRO A 68 -9.48 -6.04 -7.46
CA PRO A 68 -10.15 -4.74 -7.56
C PRO A 68 -11.67 -4.93 -7.55
N VAL A 69 -12.38 -4.07 -6.82
CA VAL A 69 -13.85 -4.04 -6.78
C VAL A 69 -14.36 -2.89 -7.63
N LEU A 70 -13.86 -1.66 -7.37
CA LEU A 70 -14.18 -0.49 -8.18
C LEU A 70 -13.07 0.56 -8.07
N MET A 71 -13.01 1.42 -9.08
CA MET A 71 -12.12 2.58 -9.08
C MET A 71 -12.90 3.78 -9.59
N ILE A 72 -12.86 4.86 -8.82
CA ILE A 72 -13.52 6.12 -9.15
C ILE A 72 -12.45 7.20 -9.22
N SER A 73 -12.51 8.05 -10.24
CA SER A 73 -11.62 9.19 -10.34
C SER A 73 -12.39 10.46 -10.65
N GLU A 74 -11.97 11.55 -10.01
CA GLU A 74 -12.47 12.88 -10.27
C GLU A 74 -11.31 13.86 -10.18
N GLY A 75 -10.96 14.51 -11.29
CA GLY A 75 -9.78 15.37 -11.35
C GLY A 75 -8.52 14.60 -11.00
N ASP A 76 -7.80 15.10 -10.01
CA ASP A 76 -6.55 14.53 -9.55
C ASP A 76 -6.70 13.45 -8.47
N VAL A 77 -7.94 13.16 -8.07
CA VAL A 77 -8.21 12.20 -6.99
C VAL A 77 -8.69 10.87 -7.58
N VAL A 78 -8.11 9.77 -7.08
CA VAL A 78 -8.51 8.41 -7.45
C VAL A 78 -8.80 7.63 -6.18
N VAL A 79 -9.96 6.98 -6.12
CA VAL A 79 -10.37 6.11 -5.01
C VAL A 79 -10.54 4.70 -5.54
N THR A 80 -9.86 3.75 -4.88
CA THR A 80 -9.96 2.32 -5.23
C THR A 80 -10.52 1.55 -4.04
N GLU A 81 -11.58 0.78 -4.27
CA GLU A 81 -12.01 -0.27 -3.34
C GLU A 81 -11.48 -1.59 -3.87
N HIS A 82 -10.75 -2.32 -3.05
CA HIS A 82 -10.16 -3.60 -3.44
C HIS A 82 -10.03 -4.54 -2.24
N ILE A 83 -9.77 -5.82 -2.52
CA ILE A 83 -9.54 -6.82 -1.49
C ILE A 83 -8.11 -7.29 -1.67
N GLU A 84 -7.28 -7.18 -0.63
CA GLU A 84 -5.93 -7.75 -0.66
C GLU A 84 -5.96 -9.20 -0.21
N ASN A 85 -5.12 -10.01 -0.85
CA ASN A 85 -5.01 -11.44 -0.60
C ASN A 85 -3.55 -11.75 -0.31
N TRP A 86 -3.26 -12.17 0.92
CA TRP A 86 -1.91 -12.44 1.39
C TRP A 86 -1.76 -13.89 1.84
N ARG A 87 -0.56 -14.44 1.67
CA ARG A 87 -0.16 -15.70 2.28
C ARG A 87 1.27 -15.57 2.82
N TRP A 88 1.47 -16.00 4.06
CA TRP A 88 2.79 -16.12 4.68
C TRP A 88 3.37 -17.51 4.39
N HIS A 89 4.70 -17.63 4.40
CA HIS A 89 5.36 -18.92 4.14
C HIS A 89 5.02 -19.99 5.18
N THR A 90 4.56 -19.58 6.36
CA THR A 90 4.09 -20.50 7.41
C THR A 90 2.66 -20.99 7.21
N GLY A 91 2.00 -20.58 6.13
CA GLY A 91 0.71 -21.11 5.69
C GLY A 91 -0.51 -20.28 6.03
N GLU A 92 -0.39 -19.28 6.89
CA GLU A 92 -1.52 -18.40 7.22
C GLU A 92 -1.93 -17.58 5.99
N THR A 93 -3.21 -17.29 5.87
CA THR A 93 -3.76 -16.48 4.78
C THR A 93 -4.71 -15.43 5.32
N ILE A 94 -4.87 -14.35 4.57
CA ILE A 94 -5.86 -13.32 4.84
C ILE A 94 -6.40 -12.78 3.54
N SER A 95 -7.70 -12.46 3.54
CA SER A 95 -8.34 -11.63 2.51
C SER A 95 -9.07 -10.52 3.24
N PHE A 96 -8.69 -9.28 3.00
CA PHE A 96 -9.28 -8.16 3.73
C PHE A 96 -9.47 -6.93 2.84
N PRO A 97 -10.55 -6.15 3.10
CA PRO A 97 -10.87 -5.01 2.26
C PRO A 97 -9.95 -3.82 2.54
N PHE A 98 -9.62 -3.12 1.46
CA PHE A 98 -8.91 -1.86 1.49
C PHE A 98 -9.69 -0.81 0.71
N THR A 99 -9.67 0.41 1.19
CA THR A 99 -10.01 1.58 0.39
C THR A 99 -8.78 2.47 0.34
N SER A 100 -8.33 2.79 -0.87
CA SER A 100 -7.13 3.59 -1.09
C SER A 100 -7.49 4.90 -1.77
N VAL A 101 -6.99 6.01 -1.25
CA VAL A 101 -7.16 7.33 -1.83
C VAL A 101 -5.81 7.84 -2.31
N HIS A 102 -5.73 8.21 -3.59
CA HIS A 102 -4.55 8.81 -4.19
C HIS A 102 -4.86 10.21 -4.70
N GLU A 103 -4.00 11.15 -4.39
CA GLU A 103 -3.96 12.45 -5.05
C GLU A 103 -2.76 12.45 -5.98
N VAL A 104 -2.99 12.69 -7.27
CA VAL A 104 -1.99 12.58 -8.33
C VAL A 104 -1.86 13.91 -9.05
N SER A 105 -0.64 14.33 -9.33
CA SER A 105 -0.38 15.54 -10.10
C SER A 105 0.85 15.31 -10.97
N ASP A 106 0.73 15.59 -12.27
CA ASP A 106 1.82 15.43 -13.25
C ASP A 106 2.40 14.00 -13.26
N GLY A 107 1.55 12.98 -13.13
CA GLY A 107 1.96 11.58 -13.13
C GLY A 107 2.67 11.12 -11.85
N ILE A 108 2.67 11.96 -10.81
CA ILE A 108 3.26 11.65 -9.51
C ILE A 108 2.16 11.55 -8.45
N ILE A 109 2.21 10.50 -7.64
CA ILE A 109 1.32 10.36 -6.49
C ILE A 109 1.83 11.29 -5.40
N ARG A 110 1.03 12.30 -5.05
CA ARG A 110 1.39 13.31 -4.04
C ARG A 110 0.98 12.89 -2.64
N ARG A 111 -0.14 12.20 -2.55
CA ARG A 111 -0.65 11.66 -1.29
C ARG A 111 -1.30 10.31 -1.56
N TRP A 112 -1.01 9.35 -0.70
CA TRP A 112 -1.63 8.02 -0.72
C TRP A 112 -2.06 7.68 0.70
N THR A 113 -3.33 7.36 0.89
CA THR A 113 -3.90 6.96 2.18
C THR A 113 -4.64 5.65 2.01
N ASP A 114 -4.30 4.66 2.83
CA ASP A 114 -4.97 3.36 2.87
C ASP A 114 -5.85 3.26 4.11
N TYR A 115 -7.07 2.79 3.92
CA TYR A 115 -8.04 2.51 4.96
C TYR A 115 -8.28 1.01 5.01
N TRP A 116 -7.96 0.39 6.14
CA TRP A 116 -8.16 -1.04 6.37
C TRP A 116 -8.26 -1.31 7.88
N ASP A 117 -8.74 -2.51 8.23
CA ASP A 117 -8.97 -2.84 9.63
C ASP A 117 -7.79 -3.60 10.24
N LEU A 118 -7.14 -2.98 11.24
CA LEU A 118 -5.99 -3.56 11.93
C LEU A 118 -6.35 -4.85 12.68
N GLN A 119 -7.54 -4.91 13.28
CA GLN A 119 -7.97 -6.09 14.02
C GLN A 119 -8.07 -7.32 13.12
N THR A 120 -8.57 -7.14 11.91
CA THR A 120 -8.64 -8.22 10.91
C THR A 120 -7.25 -8.75 10.59
N LEU A 121 -6.28 -7.86 10.38
CA LEU A 121 -4.90 -8.25 10.08
C LEU A 121 -4.26 -8.98 11.27
N LEU A 122 -4.35 -8.43 12.47
CA LEU A 122 -3.74 -9.02 13.66
C LEU A 122 -4.34 -10.38 14.02
N GLY A 123 -5.62 -10.59 13.69
CA GLY A 123 -6.29 -11.88 13.92
C GLY A 123 -5.86 -13.00 12.98
N ALA A 124 -5.28 -12.67 11.84
CA ALA A 124 -4.89 -13.63 10.81
C ALA A 124 -3.37 -13.83 10.71
N ALA A 125 -2.59 -12.80 10.99
CA ALA A 125 -1.15 -12.81 10.79
C ALA A 125 -0.42 -13.71 11.80
N PRO A 126 0.70 -14.36 11.39
CA PRO A 126 1.49 -15.15 12.33
C PRO A 126 2.24 -14.25 13.32
N ALA A 127 2.44 -14.76 14.54
CA ALA A 127 3.10 -14.00 15.61
C ALA A 127 4.49 -13.52 15.23
N TRP A 128 5.28 -14.32 14.52
CA TRP A 128 6.62 -13.94 14.11
C TRP A 128 6.64 -12.71 13.20
N TRP A 129 5.63 -12.59 12.33
CA TRP A 129 5.50 -11.44 11.44
C TRP A 129 5.06 -10.19 12.20
N ILE A 130 4.10 -10.33 13.12
CA ILE A 130 3.63 -9.21 13.96
C ILE A 130 4.81 -8.63 14.76
N GLU A 131 5.68 -9.47 15.32
CA GLU A 131 6.87 -9.03 16.06
C GLU A 131 7.82 -8.24 15.16
N GLU A 132 8.08 -8.70 13.93
CA GLU A 132 8.94 -7.99 12.99
C GLU A 132 8.38 -6.62 12.61
N ILE A 133 7.08 -6.55 12.34
CA ILE A 133 6.40 -5.29 11.99
C ILE A 133 6.47 -4.31 13.15
N ALA A 134 6.18 -4.74 14.36
CA ALA A 134 6.22 -3.90 15.55
C ALA A 134 7.62 -3.30 15.77
N ALA A 135 8.67 -4.08 15.56
CA ALA A 135 10.05 -3.60 15.68
C ALA A 135 10.40 -2.55 14.62
N GLY A 136 9.83 -2.67 13.42
CA GLY A 136 10.09 -1.74 12.31
C GLY A 136 9.36 -0.41 12.41
N TYR A 137 8.30 -0.33 13.20
CA TYR A 137 7.51 0.89 13.38
C TYR A 137 7.97 1.77 14.55
N VAL A 138 9.02 1.42 15.18
CA VAL A 138 9.52 2.15 16.36
C VAL A 138 10.36 3.38 16.00
#